data_884c4ad50b6fb670b3a79ac152014ca4
#
_entry.id   884c4ad50b6fb670b3a79ac152014ca4
#
_cell.length_a   1.000
_cell.length_b   1.000
_cell.length_c   1.000
_cell.angle_alpha   90.00
_cell.angle_beta   90.00
_cell.angle_gamma   90.00
#
_symmetry.space_group_name_H-M   'P 1'
#
loop_
_entity.id
_entity.type
_entity.pdbx_description
1 polymer ?
#
loop_
_entity_poly.entity_id
_entity_poly.type
_entity_poly.pdbx_seq_one_letter_code
_entity_poly.pdbx_strand_id
1 'polypeptide(L)'
;ELEGLTPDPTVVRLDRNQPEFSKPAGAYVQNAVTSVRIAQAKQRIDRVPWPVVQRFGVPSEILVGVWAQESAFGQVQGDYDVIRSLATLAYDGRRRDWAEGQLKDALDIVVDGRRERAGLKGSWAGAMGQTQFMPDNYLRLGVDQDGDGKVDIWGDDADALASAANLLAQAGWKRGQSWGYEVVLPASFDYAEAEGPKHDWAYWAAK
;
A
#
# COMPACT_ATOMS: atom_id res chain seq x y z
N GLU A 1 4.41 20.00 -16.86
CA GLU A 1 4.93 18.94 -15.96
C GLU A 1 5.56 17.77 -16.72
N LEU A 2 5.13 17.52 -17.98
CA LEU A 2 5.66 16.41 -18.79
C LEU A 2 6.76 16.84 -19.79
N GLU A 3 6.93 18.12 -20.01
CA GLU A 3 7.90 18.65 -20.96
C GLU A 3 9.34 18.26 -20.58
N GLY A 4 10.10 17.72 -21.51
CA GLY A 4 11.48 17.29 -21.29
C GLY A 4 11.66 15.96 -20.54
N LEU A 5 10.58 15.28 -20.13
CA LEU A 5 10.70 13.96 -19.52
C LEU A 5 11.22 12.93 -20.53
N THR A 6 12.16 12.12 -20.06
CA THR A 6 12.64 10.93 -20.78
C THR A 6 12.30 9.68 -20.00
N PRO A 7 11.97 8.56 -20.67
CA PRO A 7 11.71 7.29 -20.00
C PRO A 7 12.87 6.86 -19.09
N ASP A 8 12.54 6.26 -17.96
CA ASP A 8 13.53 5.74 -17.01
C ASP A 8 13.76 4.24 -17.27
N PRO A 9 14.93 3.83 -17.79
CA PRO A 9 15.19 2.42 -18.09
C PRO A 9 15.21 1.55 -16.82
N THR A 10 15.47 2.14 -15.64
CA THR A 10 15.41 1.41 -14.38
C THR A 10 13.97 1.03 -14.01
N VAL A 11 13.02 1.95 -14.22
CA VAL A 11 11.58 1.69 -14.03
C VAL A 11 11.13 0.54 -14.94
N VAL A 12 11.48 0.55 -16.22
CA VAL A 12 11.15 -0.53 -17.17
C VAL A 12 11.73 -1.87 -16.72
N ARG A 13 12.99 -1.86 -16.28
CA ARG A 13 13.66 -3.08 -15.80
C ARG A 13 12.99 -3.63 -14.53
N LEU A 14 12.62 -2.78 -13.58
CA LEU A 14 11.95 -3.19 -12.35
C LEU A 14 10.54 -3.71 -12.63
N ASP A 15 9.80 -3.09 -13.55
CA ASP A 15 8.47 -3.55 -13.96
C ASP A 15 8.48 -4.97 -14.56
N ARG A 16 9.56 -5.34 -15.24
CA ARG A 16 9.72 -6.68 -15.85
C ARG A 16 10.27 -7.73 -14.89
N ASN A 17 10.88 -7.32 -13.77
CA ASN A 17 11.53 -8.20 -12.79
C ASN A 17 10.92 -8.03 -11.39
N GLN A 18 9.63 -8.26 -11.26
CA GLN A 18 8.94 -8.17 -9.96
C GLN A 18 9.19 -9.43 -9.13
N PRO A 19 9.89 -9.32 -7.97
CA PRO A 19 10.25 -10.48 -7.13
C PRO A 19 9.05 -11.22 -6.55
N GLU A 20 7.90 -10.55 -6.42
CA GLU A 20 6.66 -11.09 -5.87
C GLU A 20 6.13 -12.28 -6.67
N PHE A 21 6.41 -12.32 -7.96
CA PHE A 21 6.01 -13.43 -8.84
C PHE A 21 7.02 -14.59 -8.90
N SER A 22 8.19 -14.44 -8.26
CA SER A 22 9.27 -15.43 -8.36
C SER A 22 9.58 -16.17 -7.04
N LYS A 23 9.04 -15.70 -5.90
CA LYS A 23 9.31 -16.29 -4.58
C LYS A 23 8.13 -17.09 -4.05
N PRO A 24 8.35 -18.29 -3.46
CA PRO A 24 7.30 -18.99 -2.74
C PRO A 24 6.72 -18.13 -1.61
N ALA A 25 5.39 -18.20 -1.40
CA ALA A 25 4.69 -17.39 -0.41
C ALA A 25 5.27 -17.54 1.01
N GLY A 26 5.63 -18.77 1.42
CA GLY A 26 6.25 -19.01 2.73
C GLY A 26 7.59 -18.27 2.91
N ALA A 27 8.44 -18.26 1.89
CA ALA A 27 9.71 -17.53 1.94
C ALA A 27 9.47 -16.01 1.99
N TYR A 28 8.45 -15.51 1.29
CA TYR A 28 8.04 -14.12 1.35
C TYR A 28 7.61 -13.73 2.78
N VAL A 29 6.73 -14.50 3.40
CA VAL A 29 6.24 -14.25 4.76
C VAL A 29 7.39 -14.29 5.78
N GLN A 30 8.27 -15.29 5.72
CA GLN A 30 9.43 -15.39 6.62
C GLN A 30 10.35 -14.17 6.54
N ASN A 31 10.56 -13.63 5.34
CA ASN A 31 11.37 -12.43 5.15
C ASN A 31 10.65 -11.15 5.59
N ALA A 32 9.34 -11.11 5.48
CA ALA A 32 8.53 -9.96 5.86
C ALA A 32 8.29 -9.88 7.37
N VAL A 33 8.06 -11.03 8.04
CA VAL A 33 7.70 -11.12 9.47
C VAL A 33 8.92 -11.52 10.30
N THR A 34 9.77 -10.55 10.62
CA THR A 34 10.96 -10.76 11.45
C THR A 34 10.74 -10.33 12.89
N SER A 35 11.48 -10.93 13.85
CA SER A 35 11.43 -10.53 15.26
C SER A 35 11.75 -9.03 15.46
N VAL A 36 12.67 -8.49 14.67
CA VAL A 36 13.02 -7.07 14.70
C VAL A 36 11.84 -6.21 14.28
N ARG A 37 11.20 -6.54 13.15
CA ARG A 37 10.03 -5.80 12.66
C ARG A 37 8.85 -5.87 13.63
N ILE A 38 8.62 -7.04 14.24
CA ILE A 38 7.59 -7.22 15.28
C ILE A 38 7.90 -6.33 16.50
N ALA A 39 9.14 -6.30 16.98
CA ALA A 39 9.54 -5.45 18.10
C ALA A 39 9.34 -3.96 17.78
N GLN A 40 9.74 -3.53 16.59
CA GLN A 40 9.53 -2.16 16.11
C GLN A 40 8.03 -1.79 16.00
N ALA A 41 7.20 -2.72 15.51
CA ALA A 41 5.75 -2.54 15.43
C ALA A 41 5.12 -2.34 16.83
N LYS A 42 5.49 -3.19 17.80
CA LYS A 42 5.03 -3.07 19.18
C LYS A 42 5.37 -1.73 19.82
N GLN A 43 6.55 -1.16 19.50
CA GLN A 43 6.96 0.16 20.01
C GLN A 43 6.20 1.33 19.37
N ARG A 44 5.51 1.09 18.25
CA ARG A 44 4.81 2.11 17.48
C ARG A 44 3.28 1.98 17.50
N ILE A 45 2.77 1.00 18.21
CA ILE A 45 1.32 0.73 18.26
C ILE A 45 0.54 1.95 18.76
N ASP A 46 1.09 2.68 19.74
CA ASP A 46 0.48 3.87 20.33
C ASP A 46 0.56 5.12 19.42
N ARG A 47 1.28 5.05 18.29
CA ARG A 47 1.31 6.13 17.29
C ARG A 47 0.07 6.13 16.39
N VAL A 48 -0.71 5.04 16.38
CA VAL A 48 -1.99 5.01 15.69
C VAL A 48 -3.01 5.83 16.49
N PRO A 49 -3.54 6.94 15.95
CA PRO A 49 -4.47 7.76 16.70
C PRO A 49 -5.74 6.99 17.02
N TRP A 50 -6.14 6.97 18.29
CA TRP A 50 -7.36 6.30 18.74
C TRP A 50 -8.63 6.74 17.95
N PRO A 51 -8.81 8.02 17.60
CA PRO A 51 -9.93 8.45 16.76
C PRO A 51 -9.98 7.76 15.40
N VAL A 52 -8.84 7.39 14.81
CA VAL A 52 -8.77 6.63 13.55
C VAL A 52 -9.37 5.24 13.74
N VAL A 53 -8.97 4.53 14.80
CA VAL A 53 -9.52 3.20 15.14
C VAL A 53 -11.03 3.29 15.40
N GLN A 54 -11.45 4.31 16.12
CA GLN A 54 -12.88 4.52 16.38
C GLN A 54 -13.67 4.84 15.12
N ARG A 55 -13.14 5.67 14.24
CA ARG A 55 -13.82 6.11 13.03
C ARG A 55 -13.94 4.97 12.00
N PHE A 56 -12.85 4.30 11.70
CA PHE A 56 -12.77 3.34 10.59
C PHE A 56 -12.96 1.89 11.03
N GLY A 57 -12.82 1.58 12.31
CA GLY A 57 -12.98 0.23 12.87
C GLY A 57 -11.85 -0.72 12.55
N VAL A 58 -10.72 -0.21 12.06
CA VAL A 58 -9.50 -0.98 11.77
C VAL A 58 -8.61 -0.98 13.01
N PRO A 59 -8.23 -2.15 13.54
CA PRO A 59 -7.36 -2.22 14.73
C PRO A 59 -5.96 -1.62 14.48
N SER A 60 -5.36 -1.06 15.53
CA SER A 60 -4.02 -0.47 15.47
C SER A 60 -2.98 -1.45 14.95
N GLU A 61 -3.08 -2.72 15.32
CA GLU A 61 -2.15 -3.78 14.90
C GLU A 61 -2.13 -3.96 13.39
N ILE A 62 -3.26 -3.84 12.73
CA ILE A 62 -3.37 -3.93 11.27
C ILE A 62 -2.70 -2.72 10.62
N LEU A 63 -3.00 -1.52 11.11
CA LEU A 63 -2.43 -0.28 10.57
C LEU A 63 -0.91 -0.22 10.74
N VAL A 64 -0.41 -0.60 11.91
CA VAL A 64 1.04 -0.70 12.16
C VAL A 64 1.67 -1.79 11.29
N GLY A 65 0.98 -2.90 11.06
CA GLY A 65 1.44 -3.96 10.15
C GLY A 65 1.59 -3.47 8.71
N VAL A 66 0.61 -2.74 8.19
CA VAL A 66 0.67 -2.07 6.86
C VAL A 66 1.84 -1.10 6.84
N TRP A 67 1.94 -0.22 7.81
CA TRP A 67 3.02 0.78 7.89
C TRP A 67 4.42 0.16 7.93
N ALA A 68 4.56 -0.94 8.69
CA ALA A 68 5.80 -1.70 8.75
C ALA A 68 6.18 -2.32 7.40
N GLN A 69 5.20 -2.88 6.70
CA GLN A 69 5.43 -3.59 5.44
C GLN A 69 5.69 -2.63 4.28
N GLU A 70 4.92 -1.55 4.19
CA GLU A 70 4.94 -0.66 3.04
C GLU A 70 6.17 0.26 3.02
N SER A 71 6.61 0.75 4.18
CA SER A 71 7.68 1.76 4.21
C SER A 71 8.66 1.62 5.37
N ALA A 72 8.68 0.48 6.08
CA ALA A 72 9.45 0.36 7.31
C ALA A 72 9.17 1.52 8.29
N PHE A 73 7.89 1.81 8.52
CA PHE A 73 7.41 2.91 9.38
C PHE A 73 7.82 4.30 8.87
N GLY A 74 7.64 4.55 7.59
CA GLY A 74 7.94 5.81 6.95
C GLY A 74 9.42 6.04 6.58
N GLN A 75 10.31 5.09 6.91
CA GLN A 75 11.75 5.23 6.67
C GLN A 75 12.15 5.00 5.20
N VAL A 76 11.38 4.22 4.46
CA VAL A 76 11.65 3.86 3.07
C VAL A 76 10.38 4.07 2.26
N GLN A 77 10.22 5.27 1.70
CA GLN A 77 9.02 5.64 0.93
C GLN A 77 9.26 5.62 -0.60
N GLY A 78 10.53 5.44 -1.01
CA GLY A 78 10.95 5.55 -2.40
C GLY A 78 11.36 6.98 -2.79
N ASP A 79 12.34 7.07 -3.71
CA ASP A 79 12.92 8.34 -4.17
C ASP A 79 12.64 8.63 -5.64
N TYR A 80 11.83 7.77 -6.29
CA TYR A 80 11.49 7.97 -7.70
C TYR A 80 10.54 9.15 -7.86
N ASP A 81 10.72 9.88 -8.93
CA ASP A 81 9.75 10.85 -9.40
C ASP A 81 8.51 10.11 -9.91
N VAL A 82 7.39 10.25 -9.19
CA VAL A 82 6.15 9.51 -9.44
C VAL A 82 5.62 9.77 -10.84
N ILE A 83 5.61 11.04 -11.29
CA ILE A 83 5.12 11.40 -12.62
C ILE A 83 6.02 10.79 -13.71
N ARG A 84 7.35 10.88 -13.56
CA ARG A 84 8.28 10.27 -14.51
C ARG A 84 8.14 8.76 -14.55
N SER A 85 7.99 8.13 -13.40
CA SER A 85 7.79 6.67 -13.30
C SER A 85 6.53 6.23 -14.03
N LEU A 86 5.39 6.88 -13.75
CA LEU A 86 4.11 6.55 -14.38
C LEU A 86 4.11 6.86 -15.88
N ALA A 87 4.69 7.98 -16.30
CA ALA A 87 4.88 8.30 -17.72
C ALA A 87 5.74 7.26 -18.43
N THR A 88 6.79 6.77 -17.77
CA THR A 88 7.64 5.68 -18.31
C THR A 88 6.86 4.38 -18.48
N LEU A 89 6.06 3.99 -17.49
CA LEU A 89 5.22 2.78 -17.55
C LEU A 89 4.14 2.89 -18.64
N ALA A 90 3.54 4.06 -18.80
CA ALA A 90 2.58 4.33 -19.87
C ALA A 90 3.24 4.22 -21.26
N TYR A 91 4.44 4.79 -21.39
CA TYR A 91 5.21 4.74 -22.65
C TYR A 91 5.67 3.33 -23.01
N ASP A 92 6.18 2.53 -22.03
CA ASP A 92 6.59 1.12 -22.24
C ASP A 92 5.41 0.23 -22.71
N GLY A 93 4.19 0.57 -22.29
CA GLY A 93 2.96 0.04 -22.85
C GLY A 93 2.45 -1.26 -22.21
N ARG A 94 3.23 -1.96 -21.37
CA ARG A 94 2.81 -3.22 -20.73
C ARG A 94 1.57 -3.06 -19.86
N ARG A 95 1.45 -1.91 -19.19
CA ARG A 95 0.32 -1.54 -18.32
C ARG A 95 -0.22 -0.14 -18.67
N ARG A 96 -0.29 0.18 -19.98
CA ARG A 96 -0.56 1.54 -20.46
C ARG A 96 -1.77 2.18 -19.81
N ASP A 97 -2.94 1.60 -19.97
CA ASP A 97 -4.20 2.21 -19.54
C ASP A 97 -4.21 2.49 -18.03
N TRP A 98 -3.70 1.55 -17.24
CA TRP A 98 -3.53 1.74 -15.81
C TRP A 98 -2.54 2.85 -15.49
N ALA A 99 -1.38 2.87 -16.14
CA ALA A 99 -0.35 3.86 -15.89
C ALA A 99 -0.78 5.27 -16.33
N GLU A 100 -1.51 5.40 -17.44
CA GLU A 100 -2.09 6.67 -17.90
C GLU A 100 -3.12 7.21 -16.89
N GLY A 101 -3.98 6.35 -16.33
CA GLY A 101 -4.90 6.73 -15.26
C GLY A 101 -4.17 7.26 -14.02
N GLN A 102 -3.19 6.52 -13.53
CA GLN A 102 -2.40 6.92 -12.36
C GLN A 102 -1.57 8.18 -12.63
N LEU A 103 -1.04 8.34 -13.85
CA LEU A 103 -0.30 9.53 -14.27
C LEU A 103 -1.20 10.78 -14.25
N LYS A 104 -2.42 10.66 -14.77
CA LYS A 104 -3.42 11.74 -14.72
C LYS A 104 -3.66 12.16 -13.27
N ASP A 105 -3.93 11.21 -12.39
CA ASP A 105 -4.21 11.49 -10.98
C ASP A 105 -2.99 12.10 -10.26
N ALA A 106 -1.77 11.65 -10.61
CA ALA A 106 -0.53 12.27 -10.09
C ALA A 106 -0.34 13.71 -10.57
N LEU A 107 -0.73 14.03 -11.80
CA LEU A 107 -0.75 15.40 -12.31
C LEU A 107 -1.80 16.26 -11.60
N ASP A 108 -3.00 15.72 -11.36
CA ASP A 108 -4.05 16.42 -10.61
C ASP A 108 -3.59 16.77 -9.19
N ILE A 109 -2.84 15.89 -8.50
CA ILE A 109 -2.24 16.17 -7.18
C ILE A 109 -1.37 17.45 -7.22
N VAL A 110 -0.55 17.60 -8.26
CA VAL A 110 0.35 18.76 -8.41
C VAL A 110 -0.44 20.00 -8.81
N VAL A 111 -1.34 19.89 -9.78
CA VAL A 111 -2.15 21.01 -10.29
C VAL A 111 -3.07 21.59 -9.22
N ASP A 112 -3.65 20.73 -8.38
CA ASP A 112 -4.48 21.12 -7.24
C ASP A 112 -3.66 21.70 -6.06
N GLY A 113 -2.34 21.71 -6.16
CA GLY A 113 -1.45 22.22 -5.11
C GLY A 113 -1.40 21.34 -3.86
N ARG A 114 -1.84 20.08 -3.93
CA ARG A 114 -1.82 19.13 -2.79
C ARG A 114 -0.41 18.70 -2.44
N ARG A 115 0.45 18.59 -3.43
CA ARG A 115 1.90 18.34 -3.26
C ARG A 115 2.68 18.99 -4.37
N GLU A 116 3.81 19.63 -4.03
CA GLU A 116 4.70 20.18 -5.04
C GLU A 116 5.36 19.06 -5.86
N ARG A 117 5.59 19.30 -7.14
CA ARG A 117 6.21 18.39 -8.08
C ARG A 117 7.50 17.75 -7.54
N ALA A 118 8.38 18.57 -6.98
CA ALA A 118 9.67 18.12 -6.43
C ALA A 118 9.52 17.16 -5.24
N GLY A 119 8.42 17.32 -4.47
CA GLY A 119 8.08 16.51 -3.33
C GLY A 119 7.23 15.27 -3.66
N LEU A 120 6.75 15.12 -4.91
CA LEU A 120 5.94 13.98 -5.32
C LEU A 120 6.84 12.77 -5.63
N LYS A 121 7.37 12.20 -4.55
CA LYS A 121 8.29 11.05 -4.56
C LYS A 121 7.58 9.80 -4.08
N GLY A 122 8.06 8.65 -4.58
CA GLY A 122 7.50 7.35 -4.21
C GLY A 122 8.28 6.19 -4.79
N SER A 123 7.63 5.04 -4.92
CA SER A 123 8.20 3.85 -5.55
C SER A 123 8.36 4.02 -7.05
N TRP A 124 9.12 3.13 -7.66
CA TRP A 124 9.28 3.07 -9.13
C TRP A 124 7.96 2.84 -9.87
N ALA A 125 6.94 2.30 -9.20
CA ALA A 125 5.61 2.04 -9.75
C ALA A 125 4.59 3.15 -9.42
N GLY A 126 5.01 4.23 -8.75
CA GLY A 126 4.16 5.38 -8.44
C GLY A 126 3.42 5.31 -7.11
N ALA A 127 3.70 4.31 -6.26
CA ALA A 127 3.15 4.27 -4.90
C ALA A 127 3.85 5.30 -4.01
N MET A 128 3.07 6.03 -3.19
CA MET A 128 3.49 7.25 -2.51
C MET A 128 3.34 7.17 -0.99
N GLY A 129 4.25 7.84 -0.30
CA GLY A 129 4.16 8.08 1.13
C GLY A 129 4.36 6.86 2.01
N GLN A 130 4.04 7.01 3.28
CA GLN A 130 4.32 6.02 4.32
C GLN A 130 3.51 4.72 4.17
N THR A 131 2.34 4.78 3.54
CA THR A 131 1.43 3.65 3.32
C THR A 131 1.29 3.27 1.84
N GLN A 132 2.23 3.75 1.01
CA GLN A 132 2.38 3.40 -0.40
C GLN A 132 1.08 3.53 -1.21
N PHE A 133 0.43 4.68 -1.08
CA PHE A 133 -0.80 4.99 -1.81
C PHE A 133 -0.54 5.24 -3.29
N MET A 134 -1.37 4.66 -4.14
CA MET A 134 -1.44 5.06 -5.53
C MET A 134 -2.13 6.43 -5.66
N PRO A 135 -1.82 7.24 -6.70
CA PRO A 135 -2.40 8.57 -6.90
C PRO A 135 -3.92 8.62 -6.83
N ASP A 136 -4.63 7.68 -7.47
CA ASP A 136 -6.09 7.57 -7.42
C ASP A 136 -6.62 7.37 -5.99
N ASN A 137 -5.96 6.52 -5.22
CA ASN A 137 -6.33 6.27 -3.83
C ASN A 137 -6.06 7.49 -2.95
N TYR A 138 -4.95 8.20 -3.18
CA TYR A 138 -4.64 9.42 -2.46
C TYR A 138 -5.73 10.49 -2.69
N LEU A 139 -6.11 10.74 -3.93
CA LEU A 139 -7.14 11.72 -4.25
C LEU A 139 -8.50 11.37 -3.65
N ARG A 140 -8.86 10.10 -3.66
CA ARG A 140 -10.19 9.62 -3.28
C ARG A 140 -10.32 9.29 -1.80
N LEU A 141 -9.25 8.81 -1.16
CA LEU A 141 -9.28 8.19 0.17
C LEU A 141 -8.34 8.85 1.18
N GLY A 142 -7.54 9.82 0.76
CA GLY A 142 -6.68 10.59 1.65
C GLY A 142 -7.49 11.27 2.77
N VAL A 143 -6.96 11.27 3.97
CA VAL A 143 -7.59 11.83 5.16
C VAL A 143 -6.63 12.80 5.82
N ASP A 144 -7.08 14.03 6.00
CA ASP A 144 -6.48 15.03 6.89
C ASP A 144 -6.97 14.69 8.31
N GLN A 145 -6.11 14.08 9.10
CA GLN A 145 -6.47 13.57 10.43
C GLN A 145 -6.15 14.56 11.53
N ASP A 146 -5.14 15.38 11.37
CA ASP A 146 -4.75 16.41 12.32
C ASP A 146 -5.51 17.73 12.11
N GLY A 147 -6.16 17.91 10.94
CA GLY A 147 -7.03 19.06 10.64
C GLY A 147 -6.26 20.30 10.21
N ASP A 148 -5.05 20.15 9.68
CA ASP A 148 -4.22 21.29 9.22
C ASP A 148 -4.62 21.80 7.81
N GLY A 149 -5.58 21.14 7.16
CA GLY A 149 -6.09 21.46 5.83
C GLY A 149 -5.33 20.76 4.70
N LYS A 150 -4.46 19.83 4.99
CA LYS A 150 -3.68 19.05 4.03
C LYS A 150 -3.80 17.57 4.31
N VAL A 151 -3.49 16.75 3.33
CA VAL A 151 -3.32 15.31 3.48
C VAL A 151 -1.84 15.00 3.26
N ASP A 152 -1.04 14.93 4.31
CA ASP A 152 0.40 14.65 4.21
C ASP A 152 0.73 13.19 4.56
N ILE A 153 0.51 12.29 3.62
CA ILE A 153 0.86 10.86 3.79
C ILE A 153 2.38 10.59 3.80
N TRP A 154 3.22 11.61 3.54
CA TRP A 154 4.69 11.49 3.53
C TRP A 154 5.32 11.86 4.86
N GLY A 155 4.89 12.97 5.46
CA GLY A 155 5.49 13.55 6.66
C GLY A 155 4.66 13.38 7.92
N ASP A 156 3.35 13.14 7.80
CA ASP A 156 2.44 12.98 8.94
C ASP A 156 1.95 11.53 9.09
N ASP A 157 2.27 10.93 10.25
CA ASP A 157 1.87 9.54 10.53
C ASP A 157 0.35 9.41 10.74
N ALA A 158 -0.30 10.44 11.31
CA ALA A 158 -1.74 10.38 11.58
C ALA A 158 -2.54 10.39 10.29
N ASP A 159 -2.16 11.24 9.31
CA ASP A 159 -2.76 11.28 7.98
C ASP A 159 -2.53 9.98 7.21
N ALA A 160 -1.29 9.49 7.22
CA ALA A 160 -0.92 8.26 6.55
C ALA A 160 -1.71 7.06 7.08
N LEU A 161 -1.81 6.91 8.41
CA LEU A 161 -2.51 5.82 9.06
C LEU A 161 -4.04 5.96 8.95
N ALA A 162 -4.57 7.19 9.01
CA ALA A 162 -5.99 7.44 8.79
C ALA A 162 -6.40 7.16 7.33
N SER A 163 -5.56 7.54 6.38
CA SER A 163 -5.78 7.24 4.97
C SER A 163 -5.77 5.72 4.72
N ALA A 164 -4.82 4.98 5.31
CA ALA A 164 -4.78 3.53 5.22
C ALA A 164 -6.02 2.88 5.87
N ALA A 165 -6.47 3.38 7.02
CA ALA A 165 -7.69 2.91 7.67
C ALA A 165 -8.93 3.16 6.80
N ASN A 166 -9.03 4.34 6.17
CA ASN A 166 -10.11 4.65 5.23
C ASN A 166 -10.10 3.72 4.02
N LEU A 167 -8.93 3.48 3.43
CA LEU A 167 -8.78 2.53 2.32
C LEU A 167 -9.30 1.14 2.69
N LEU A 168 -8.90 0.61 3.84
CA LEU A 168 -9.36 -0.71 4.31
C LEU A 168 -10.87 -0.72 4.57
N ALA A 169 -11.41 0.34 5.19
CA ALA A 169 -12.85 0.47 5.43
C ALA A 169 -13.65 0.48 4.12
N GLN A 170 -13.21 1.24 3.11
CA GLN A 170 -13.84 1.29 1.79
C GLN A 170 -13.68 -0.03 1.01
N ALA A 171 -12.59 -0.76 1.24
CA ALA A 171 -12.37 -2.09 0.68
C ALA A 171 -13.22 -3.20 1.34
N GLY A 172 -14.01 -2.86 2.37
CA GLY A 172 -14.94 -3.80 3.00
C GLY A 172 -14.48 -4.36 4.34
N TRP A 173 -13.51 -3.71 5.01
CA TRP A 173 -13.17 -4.06 6.38
C TRP A 173 -14.39 -4.03 7.29
N LYS A 174 -14.60 -5.08 8.07
CA LYS A 174 -15.72 -5.17 9.00
C LYS A 174 -15.22 -5.12 10.44
N ARG A 175 -15.64 -4.07 11.14
CA ARG A 175 -15.32 -3.88 12.56
C ARG A 175 -15.67 -5.11 13.38
N GLY A 176 -14.76 -5.54 14.25
CA GLY A 176 -14.96 -6.66 15.16
C GLY A 176 -14.85 -8.05 14.51
N GLN A 177 -14.62 -8.15 13.19
CA GLN A 177 -14.29 -9.41 12.54
C GLN A 177 -12.77 -9.61 12.52
N SER A 178 -12.33 -10.85 12.71
CA SER A 178 -10.92 -11.21 12.51
C SER A 178 -10.55 -11.10 11.04
N TRP A 179 -9.33 -10.64 10.76
CA TRP A 179 -8.75 -10.60 9.43
C TRP A 179 -8.38 -11.99 8.90
N GLY A 180 -8.21 -12.97 9.80
CA GLY A 180 -7.82 -14.33 9.45
C GLY A 180 -7.70 -15.23 10.67
N TYR A 181 -7.47 -16.50 10.39
CA TYR A 181 -7.25 -17.54 11.38
C TYR A 181 -6.06 -18.40 10.95
N GLU A 182 -5.18 -18.73 11.88
CA GLU A 182 -4.16 -19.74 11.67
C GLU A 182 -4.82 -21.12 11.67
N VAL A 183 -4.49 -21.94 10.68
CA VAL A 183 -5.03 -23.28 10.52
C VAL A 183 -3.92 -24.30 10.35
N VAL A 184 -4.16 -25.53 10.76
CA VAL A 184 -3.29 -26.66 10.46
C VAL A 184 -3.94 -27.42 9.31
N LEU A 185 -3.27 -27.43 8.17
CA LEU A 185 -3.77 -28.16 7.00
C LEU A 185 -3.52 -29.66 7.12
N PRO A 186 -4.48 -30.53 6.75
CA PRO A 186 -4.26 -31.98 6.70
C PRO A 186 -3.18 -32.30 5.65
N ALA A 187 -2.45 -33.41 5.85
CA ALA A 187 -1.39 -33.80 4.93
C ALA A 187 -1.88 -34.09 3.50
N SER A 188 -3.16 -34.35 3.33
CA SER A 188 -3.84 -34.58 2.05
C SER A 188 -4.44 -33.36 1.43
N PHE A 189 -4.19 -32.16 1.99
CA PHE A 189 -4.79 -30.92 1.48
C PHE A 189 -4.28 -30.59 0.06
N ASP A 190 -5.21 -30.37 -0.86
CA ASP A 190 -4.89 -29.93 -2.20
C ASP A 190 -4.67 -28.40 -2.21
N TYR A 191 -3.42 -27.98 -2.33
CA TYR A 191 -3.07 -26.54 -2.35
C TYR A 191 -3.66 -25.78 -3.55
N ALA A 192 -4.08 -26.46 -4.62
CA ALA A 192 -4.77 -25.81 -5.74
C ALA A 192 -6.13 -25.22 -5.32
N GLU A 193 -6.74 -25.72 -4.24
CA GLU A 193 -7.97 -25.14 -3.71
C GLU A 193 -7.80 -23.71 -3.18
N ALA A 194 -6.59 -23.33 -2.74
CA ALA A 194 -6.31 -21.97 -2.28
C ALA A 194 -6.34 -20.94 -3.42
N GLU A 195 -6.13 -21.37 -4.65
CA GLU A 195 -6.20 -20.53 -5.87
C GLU A 195 -7.59 -20.60 -6.53
N GLY A 196 -8.47 -21.42 -5.99
CA GLY A 196 -9.83 -21.62 -6.48
C GLY A 196 -10.81 -20.49 -6.12
N PRO A 197 -12.11 -20.71 -6.33
CA PRO A 197 -13.13 -19.77 -5.97
C PRO A 197 -13.17 -19.51 -4.45
N LYS A 198 -13.57 -18.29 -4.06
CA LYS A 198 -13.74 -17.96 -2.65
C LYS A 198 -14.90 -18.76 -2.05
N HIS A 199 -14.64 -19.39 -0.92
CA HIS A 199 -15.60 -20.13 -0.13
C HIS A 199 -15.79 -19.50 1.24
N ASP A 200 -16.90 -19.79 1.90
CA ASP A 200 -17.19 -19.36 3.25
C ASP A 200 -16.41 -20.19 4.31
N TRP A 201 -16.51 -19.77 5.54
CA TRP A 201 -15.87 -20.46 6.66
C TRP A 201 -16.33 -21.92 6.81
N ALA A 202 -17.61 -22.21 6.59
CA ALA A 202 -18.15 -23.57 6.76
C ALA A 202 -17.50 -24.56 5.78
N TYR A 203 -17.27 -24.13 4.54
CA TYR A 203 -16.54 -24.92 3.55
C TYR A 203 -15.12 -25.27 4.02
N TRP A 204 -14.37 -24.28 4.48
CA TRP A 204 -12.99 -24.49 4.92
C TRP A 204 -12.89 -25.29 6.21
N ALA A 205 -13.82 -25.09 7.14
CA ALA A 205 -13.86 -25.83 8.39
C ALA A 205 -14.19 -27.34 8.21
N ALA A 206 -14.74 -27.73 7.06
CA ALA A 206 -15.04 -29.11 6.72
C ALA A 206 -13.87 -29.86 6.03
N LYS A 207 -12.78 -29.17 5.71
CA LYS A 207 -11.58 -29.72 5.07
C LYS A 207 -10.55 -30.19 6.09
#